data_505620485ca4f6ec8dacc34d10879c6f
#
_entry.id   505620485ca4f6ec8dacc34d10879c6f
#
_cell.length_a   1.000
_cell.length_b   1.000
_cell.length_c   1.000
_cell.angle_alpha   90.00
_cell.angle_beta   90.00
_cell.angle_gamma   90.00
#
_symmetry.space_group_name_H-M   'P 1'
#
loop_
_entity.id
_entity.type
_entity.pdbx_description
1 polymer ?
#
loop_
_entity_poly.entity_id
_entity_poly.type
_entity_poly.pdbx_seq_one_letter_code
_entity_poly.pdbx_strand_id
1 'polypeptide(L)'
;MIFVDKPYLSDFLKETSQKYNIPIVDNSAAQNFGLSDDDNLISEADVAERLRANHNARVYTTSESAIGWIAENLAFTNLPEKIEVFKNKAKFRELMRPMLPNFYFQEVPFEVLNTLKINDIPLPFVIKPNVGFFSLGVHIVNSVEEWGAVKAAIKAEVAERDATYPNEVLNTTTFIIEEMIEGEEFAFDAYFDQEGTHGILGIYHHIFSSTDDVG
;
A
#
# COMPACT_ATOMS: atom_id res chain seq x y z
N MET A 1 4.39 -8.67 -17.56
CA MET A 1 5.59 -9.10 -16.79
C MET A 1 5.20 -9.15 -15.33
N ILE A 2 5.68 -10.14 -14.57
CA ILE A 2 5.29 -10.38 -13.18
C ILE A 2 6.52 -10.24 -12.29
N PHE A 3 6.45 -9.40 -11.25
CA PHE A 3 7.39 -9.42 -10.15
C PHE A 3 6.87 -10.36 -9.07
N VAL A 4 7.70 -11.33 -8.69
CA VAL A 4 7.44 -12.24 -7.57
C VAL A 4 8.25 -11.83 -6.36
N ASP A 5 7.77 -12.14 -5.15
CA ASP A 5 8.46 -11.85 -3.89
C ASP A 5 7.96 -12.77 -2.77
N LYS A 6 8.66 -12.72 -1.65
CA LYS A 6 8.27 -13.44 -0.42
C LYS A 6 6.82 -13.11 0.00
N PRO A 7 6.14 -14.01 0.72
CA PRO A 7 6.70 -15.23 1.32
C PRO A 7 6.65 -16.45 0.42
N TYR A 8 5.87 -16.47 -0.67
CA TYR A 8 5.74 -17.66 -1.53
C TYR A 8 5.32 -17.29 -2.95
N LEU A 9 5.63 -18.18 -3.87
CA LEU A 9 5.07 -18.21 -5.23
C LEU A 9 4.07 -19.36 -5.33
N SER A 10 2.82 -19.09 -5.66
CA SER A 10 1.82 -20.15 -5.82
C SER A 10 2.07 -20.94 -7.11
N ASP A 11 1.83 -22.26 -7.05
CA ASP A 11 1.90 -23.11 -8.25
C ASP A 11 0.97 -22.60 -9.35
N PHE A 12 -0.23 -22.14 -8.97
CA PHE A 12 -1.19 -21.56 -9.92
C PHE A 12 -0.61 -20.37 -10.69
N LEU A 13 0.12 -19.47 -10.02
CA LEU A 13 0.74 -18.30 -10.69
C LEU A 13 1.87 -18.75 -11.62
N LYS A 14 2.68 -19.72 -11.19
CA LYS A 14 3.76 -20.31 -12.01
C LYS A 14 3.20 -20.98 -13.25
N GLU A 15 2.21 -21.87 -13.09
CA GLU A 15 1.54 -22.56 -14.20
C GLU A 15 0.86 -21.57 -15.17
N THR A 16 0.22 -20.54 -14.63
CA THR A 16 -0.44 -19.49 -15.43
C THR A 16 0.59 -18.70 -16.26
N SER A 17 1.71 -18.32 -15.64
CA SER A 17 2.81 -17.65 -16.32
C SER A 17 3.34 -18.49 -17.50
N GLN A 18 3.62 -19.77 -17.27
CA GLN A 18 4.07 -20.70 -18.30
C GLN A 18 3.02 -20.88 -19.40
N LYS A 19 1.76 -21.16 -19.03
CA LYS A 19 0.65 -21.39 -19.96
C LYS A 19 0.42 -20.23 -20.94
N TYR A 20 0.53 -18.99 -20.43
CA TYR A 20 0.27 -17.78 -21.23
C TYR A 20 1.54 -17.07 -21.66
N ASN A 21 2.70 -17.68 -21.45
CA ASN A 21 4.01 -17.13 -21.79
C ASN A 21 4.21 -15.70 -21.20
N ILE A 22 3.81 -15.50 -19.95
CA ILE A 22 3.96 -14.23 -19.23
C ILE A 22 5.34 -14.21 -18.57
N PRO A 23 6.24 -13.27 -18.91
CA PRO A 23 7.56 -13.25 -18.31
C PRO A 23 7.53 -12.96 -16.80
N ILE A 24 8.34 -13.70 -16.04
CA ILE A 24 8.62 -13.45 -14.63
C ILE A 24 9.97 -12.71 -14.54
N VAL A 25 10.02 -11.67 -13.71
CA VAL A 25 11.25 -10.89 -13.53
C VAL A 25 12.25 -11.69 -12.72
N ASP A 26 13.47 -11.84 -13.26
CA ASP A 26 14.59 -12.50 -12.59
C ASP A 26 15.16 -11.61 -11.49
N ASN A 27 14.54 -11.69 -10.34
CA ASN A 27 14.96 -11.03 -9.12
C ASN A 27 15.41 -12.06 -8.06
N SER A 28 15.91 -11.60 -6.92
CA SER A 28 16.37 -12.47 -5.85
C SER A 28 15.29 -13.43 -5.33
N ALA A 29 14.01 -13.02 -5.36
CA ALA A 29 12.90 -13.88 -4.96
C ALA A 29 12.64 -14.99 -5.98
N ALA A 30 12.66 -14.68 -7.28
CA ALA A 30 12.53 -15.67 -8.35
C ALA A 30 13.62 -16.75 -8.23
N GLN A 31 14.86 -16.35 -7.99
CA GLN A 31 15.96 -17.27 -7.75
C GLN A 31 15.78 -18.13 -6.50
N ASN A 32 15.31 -17.53 -5.40
CA ASN A 32 15.02 -18.25 -4.14
C ASN A 32 13.88 -19.27 -4.29
N PHE A 33 12.93 -19.03 -5.21
CA PHE A 33 11.85 -19.98 -5.56
C PHE A 33 12.32 -21.07 -6.53
N GLY A 34 13.60 -21.04 -6.95
CA GLY A 34 14.17 -22.03 -7.87
C GLY A 34 13.64 -21.92 -9.29
N LEU A 35 13.23 -20.71 -9.70
CA LEU A 35 12.87 -20.46 -11.10
C LEU A 35 14.13 -20.50 -11.98
N SER A 36 13.97 -20.95 -13.21
CA SER A 36 15.03 -21.15 -14.19
C SER A 36 14.63 -20.60 -15.56
N ASP A 37 15.50 -20.69 -16.54
CA ASP A 37 15.23 -20.24 -17.91
C ASP A 37 13.94 -20.86 -18.51
N ASP A 38 13.57 -22.06 -18.11
CA ASP A 38 12.33 -22.72 -18.52
C ASP A 38 11.08 -22.02 -17.98
N ASP A 39 11.22 -21.15 -16.98
CA ASP A 39 10.12 -20.40 -16.38
C ASP A 39 9.89 -19.02 -17.04
N ASN A 40 10.45 -18.79 -18.23
CA ASN A 40 10.32 -17.55 -19.00
C ASN A 40 10.79 -16.31 -18.22
N LEU A 41 12.00 -16.35 -17.73
CA LEU A 41 12.60 -15.25 -16.99
C LEU A 41 12.95 -14.07 -17.89
N ILE A 42 12.84 -12.86 -17.34
CA ILE A 42 13.24 -11.60 -17.97
C ILE A 42 14.08 -10.78 -16.98
N SER A 43 15.19 -10.22 -17.44
CA SER A 43 16.01 -9.38 -16.58
C SER A 43 15.30 -8.06 -16.20
N GLU A 44 15.66 -7.48 -15.07
CA GLU A 44 15.16 -6.17 -14.65
C GLU A 44 15.47 -5.07 -15.69
N ALA A 45 16.64 -5.15 -16.34
CA ALA A 45 17.02 -4.23 -17.41
C ALA A 45 16.08 -4.34 -18.63
N ASP A 46 15.74 -5.55 -19.03
CA ASP A 46 14.82 -5.80 -20.15
C ASP A 46 13.39 -5.36 -19.83
N VAL A 47 12.96 -5.40 -18.54
CA VAL A 47 11.67 -4.84 -18.11
C VAL A 47 11.60 -3.35 -18.42
N ALA A 48 12.62 -2.59 -18.02
CA ALA A 48 12.68 -1.16 -18.27
C ALA A 48 12.73 -0.85 -19.78
N GLU A 49 13.51 -1.62 -20.56
CA GLU A 49 13.59 -1.48 -22.02
C GLU A 49 12.25 -1.75 -22.69
N ARG A 50 11.56 -2.83 -22.33
CA ARG A 50 10.22 -3.15 -22.86
C ARG A 50 9.21 -2.06 -22.60
N LEU A 51 9.24 -1.45 -21.41
CA LEU A 51 8.34 -0.35 -21.06
C LEU A 51 8.67 0.94 -21.81
N ARG A 52 9.96 1.19 -22.12
CA ARG A 52 10.35 2.31 -23.01
C ARG A 52 9.88 2.10 -24.43
N ALA A 53 9.98 0.87 -24.93
CA ALA A 53 9.55 0.52 -26.28
C ALA A 53 8.02 0.45 -26.41
N ASN A 54 7.30 0.06 -25.34
CA ASN A 54 5.85 -0.06 -25.32
C ASN A 54 5.28 0.40 -23.97
N HIS A 55 4.79 1.65 -23.93
CA HIS A 55 4.19 2.24 -22.71
C HIS A 55 2.93 1.51 -22.24
N ASN A 56 2.32 0.67 -23.07
CA ASN A 56 1.19 -0.17 -22.69
C ASN A 56 1.60 -1.54 -22.13
N ALA A 57 2.91 -1.85 -22.09
CA ALA A 57 3.38 -3.07 -21.46
C ALA A 57 3.00 -3.07 -19.97
N ARG A 58 2.52 -4.23 -19.49
CA ARG A 58 1.96 -4.34 -18.15
C ARG A 58 2.95 -4.96 -17.19
N VAL A 59 2.99 -4.38 -15.99
CA VAL A 59 3.71 -4.90 -14.84
C VAL A 59 2.68 -5.28 -13.79
N TYR A 60 2.81 -6.47 -13.23
CA TYR A 60 1.97 -6.98 -12.16
C TYR A 60 2.86 -7.41 -11.01
N THR A 61 2.44 -7.12 -9.80
CA THR A 61 3.05 -7.62 -8.57
C THR A 61 2.02 -7.78 -7.47
N THR A 62 2.25 -8.75 -6.60
CA THR A 62 1.58 -8.90 -5.30
C THR A 62 2.50 -8.46 -4.15
N SER A 63 3.66 -7.91 -4.48
CA SER A 63 4.73 -7.61 -3.53
C SER A 63 4.85 -6.12 -3.26
N GLU A 64 4.92 -5.76 -1.99
CA GLU A 64 5.25 -4.41 -1.56
C GLU A 64 6.69 -4.03 -1.92
N SER A 65 7.64 -4.97 -1.86
CA SER A 65 9.06 -4.71 -2.18
C SER A 65 9.28 -4.34 -3.66
N ALA A 66 8.48 -4.91 -4.57
CA ALA A 66 8.56 -4.56 -5.99
C ALA A 66 8.11 -3.12 -6.27
N ILE A 67 7.32 -2.51 -5.38
CA ILE A 67 6.91 -1.11 -5.48
C ILE A 67 8.12 -0.18 -5.40
N GLY A 68 9.06 -0.42 -4.49
CA GLY A 68 10.31 0.33 -4.41
C GLY A 68 11.12 0.24 -5.69
N TRP A 69 11.29 -0.99 -6.24
CA TRP A 69 11.97 -1.17 -7.52
C TRP A 69 11.29 -0.40 -8.67
N ILE A 70 9.94 -0.43 -8.73
CA ILE A 70 9.16 0.31 -9.74
C ILE A 70 9.40 1.82 -9.59
N ALA A 71 9.37 2.35 -8.36
CA ALA A 71 9.60 3.77 -8.10
C ALA A 71 10.98 4.23 -8.58
N GLU A 72 12.01 3.44 -8.32
CA GLU A 72 13.39 3.75 -8.69
C GLU A 72 13.67 3.59 -10.19
N ASN A 73 13.20 2.51 -10.80
CA ASN A 73 13.64 2.11 -12.14
C ASN A 73 12.65 2.48 -13.25
N LEU A 74 11.39 2.75 -12.92
CA LEU A 74 10.34 3.08 -13.88
C LEU A 74 9.83 4.53 -13.75
N ALA A 75 10.67 5.44 -13.24
CA ALA A 75 10.34 6.86 -13.08
C ALA A 75 9.98 7.57 -14.40
N PHE A 76 10.35 7.00 -15.55
CA PHE A 76 9.95 7.49 -16.87
C PHE A 76 8.52 7.10 -17.28
N THR A 77 7.81 6.33 -16.45
CA THR A 77 6.40 5.96 -16.63
C THR A 77 5.52 6.73 -15.63
N ASN A 78 4.20 6.57 -15.73
CA ASN A 78 3.26 7.10 -14.75
C ASN A 78 2.98 6.13 -13.57
N LEU A 79 3.67 5.00 -13.51
CA LEU A 79 3.46 3.99 -12.47
C LEU A 79 3.82 4.51 -11.07
N PRO A 80 4.99 5.14 -10.86
CA PRO A 80 5.35 5.67 -9.53
C PRO A 80 4.34 6.68 -9.01
N GLU A 81 3.88 7.61 -9.85
CA GLU A 81 2.86 8.60 -9.45
C GLU A 81 1.54 7.94 -9.03
N LYS A 82 1.07 6.96 -9.81
CA LYS A 82 -0.15 6.20 -9.48
C LYS A 82 0.01 5.42 -8.17
N ILE A 83 1.14 4.73 -8.00
CA ILE A 83 1.45 3.99 -6.77
C ILE A 83 1.43 4.96 -5.58
N GLU A 84 2.07 6.12 -5.71
CA GLU A 84 2.13 7.10 -4.65
C GLU A 84 0.74 7.58 -4.22
N VAL A 85 -0.15 7.87 -5.16
CA VAL A 85 -1.53 8.28 -4.86
C VAL A 85 -2.26 7.22 -4.04
N PHE A 86 -2.11 5.93 -4.37
CA PHE A 86 -2.83 4.86 -3.66
C PHE A 86 -2.14 4.41 -2.37
N LYS A 87 -0.83 4.56 -2.26
CA LYS A 87 -0.09 4.21 -1.03
C LYS A 87 -0.11 5.33 0.01
N ASN A 88 -0.14 6.59 -0.43
CA ASN A 88 -0.20 7.75 0.44
C ASN A 88 -1.66 8.10 0.77
N LYS A 89 -2.05 7.83 2.01
CA LYS A 89 -3.45 7.98 2.45
C LYS A 89 -3.96 9.42 2.35
N ALA A 90 -3.12 10.41 2.64
CA ALA A 90 -3.51 11.82 2.51
C ALA A 90 -3.76 12.21 1.05
N LYS A 91 -2.88 11.79 0.11
CA LYS A 91 -3.09 11.99 -1.32
C LYS A 91 -4.35 11.28 -1.83
N PHE A 92 -4.58 10.07 -1.35
CA PHE A 92 -5.81 9.35 -1.69
C PHE A 92 -7.05 10.05 -1.17
N ARG A 93 -7.05 10.55 0.08
CA ARG A 93 -8.16 11.33 0.63
C ARG A 93 -8.40 12.62 -0.15
N GLU A 94 -7.33 13.30 -0.58
CA GLU A 94 -7.44 14.48 -1.42
C GLU A 94 -8.06 14.16 -2.80
N LEU A 95 -7.66 13.04 -3.42
CA LEU A 95 -8.29 12.54 -4.65
C LEU A 95 -9.79 12.28 -4.47
N MET A 96 -10.19 11.76 -3.30
CA MET A 96 -11.58 11.44 -2.98
C MET A 96 -12.41 12.65 -2.52
N ARG A 97 -11.79 13.82 -2.27
CA ARG A 97 -12.46 15.01 -1.75
C ARG A 97 -13.70 15.43 -2.55
N PRO A 98 -13.72 15.39 -3.90
CA PRO A 98 -14.94 15.73 -4.66
C PRO A 98 -16.12 14.79 -4.37
N MET A 99 -15.86 13.55 -3.98
CA MET A 99 -16.89 12.55 -3.65
C MET A 99 -17.30 12.61 -2.17
N LEU A 100 -16.34 12.97 -1.29
CA LEU A 100 -16.50 13.01 0.16
C LEU A 100 -16.06 14.38 0.70
N PRO A 101 -16.76 15.49 0.34
CA PRO A 101 -16.29 16.85 0.62
C PRO A 101 -16.23 17.19 2.12
N ASN A 102 -17.01 16.51 2.93
CA ASN A 102 -17.09 16.76 4.38
C ASN A 102 -16.27 15.79 5.22
N PHE A 103 -15.60 14.80 4.59
CA PHE A 103 -14.77 13.85 5.31
C PHE A 103 -13.55 14.56 5.91
N TYR A 104 -13.44 14.51 7.24
CA TYR A 104 -12.33 15.14 7.92
C TYR A 104 -11.07 14.29 7.78
N PHE A 105 -9.98 14.90 7.33
CA PHE A 105 -8.64 14.36 7.45
C PHE A 105 -7.60 15.48 7.50
N GLN A 106 -6.46 15.18 8.12
CA GLN A 106 -5.32 16.07 8.25
C GLN A 106 -4.03 15.26 8.22
N GLU A 107 -3.09 15.67 7.37
CA GLU A 107 -1.72 15.16 7.41
C GLU A 107 -0.93 15.86 8.51
N VAL A 108 -0.16 15.08 9.30
CA VAL A 108 0.58 15.58 10.45
C VAL A 108 1.99 15.00 10.43
N PRO A 109 3.04 15.85 10.37
CA PRO A 109 4.42 15.40 10.57
C PRO A 109 4.62 14.79 11.97
N PHE A 110 5.39 13.70 12.05
CA PHE A 110 5.68 13.01 13.31
C PHE A 110 6.25 13.95 14.39
N GLU A 111 7.13 14.87 13.99
CA GLU A 111 7.80 15.82 14.87
C GLU A 111 6.83 16.77 15.60
N VAL A 112 5.68 17.09 14.98
CA VAL A 112 4.70 18.00 15.59
C VAL A 112 3.66 17.29 16.45
N LEU A 113 3.64 15.96 16.49
CA LEU A 113 2.67 15.19 17.31
C LEU A 113 2.72 15.59 18.78
N ASN A 114 3.89 15.95 19.30
CA ASN A 114 4.05 16.36 20.71
C ASN A 114 3.30 17.64 21.06
N THR A 115 3.24 18.57 20.13
CA THR A 115 2.64 19.89 20.30
C THR A 115 1.24 19.97 19.72
N LEU A 116 0.80 18.93 19.02
CA LEU A 116 -0.51 18.89 18.40
C LEU A 116 -1.62 18.95 19.47
N LYS A 117 -2.49 19.94 19.31
CA LYS A 117 -3.70 20.08 20.12
C LYS A 117 -4.85 19.43 19.36
N ILE A 118 -5.51 18.46 19.99
CA ILE A 118 -6.60 17.71 19.37
C ILE A 118 -8.00 18.22 19.74
N ASN A 119 -8.09 19.32 20.49
CA ASN A 119 -9.36 19.87 20.96
C ASN A 119 -10.33 20.26 19.82
N ASP A 120 -9.77 20.60 18.65
CA ASP A 120 -10.54 21.01 17.47
C ASP A 120 -10.68 19.87 16.44
N ILE A 121 -10.18 18.67 16.76
CA ILE A 121 -10.29 17.48 15.91
C ILE A 121 -11.57 16.73 16.30
N PRO A 122 -12.43 16.37 15.32
CA PRO A 122 -13.58 15.54 15.60
C PRO A 122 -13.20 14.21 16.27
N LEU A 123 -13.90 13.86 17.35
CA LEU A 123 -13.72 12.58 18.05
C LEU A 123 -14.94 11.67 17.79
N PRO A 124 -14.77 10.33 17.71
CA PRO A 124 -13.47 9.64 17.65
C PRO A 124 -12.73 9.86 16.34
N PHE A 125 -11.41 9.76 16.37
CA PHE A 125 -10.60 9.78 15.15
C PHE A 125 -9.59 8.63 15.12
N VAL A 126 -9.12 8.32 13.91
CA VAL A 126 -8.02 7.36 13.68
C VAL A 126 -6.77 8.13 13.32
N ILE A 127 -5.63 7.77 13.93
CA ILE A 127 -4.30 8.23 13.52
C ILE A 127 -3.48 7.04 13.07
N LYS A 128 -2.80 7.17 11.92
CA LYS A 128 -2.01 6.10 11.32
C LYS A 128 -0.90 6.66 10.44
N PRO A 129 0.17 5.88 10.14
CA PRO A 129 1.17 6.29 9.18
C PRO A 129 0.53 6.61 7.83
N ASN A 130 0.97 7.70 7.20
CA ASN A 130 0.44 8.12 5.91
C ASN A 130 0.72 7.09 4.81
N VAL A 131 1.88 6.45 4.85
CA VAL A 131 2.23 5.26 4.06
C VAL A 131 2.46 4.10 5.02
N GLY A 132 1.75 2.99 4.85
CA GLY A 132 1.85 1.80 5.70
C GLY A 132 0.85 0.73 5.33
N PHE A 133 0.99 -0.46 5.91
CA PHE A 133 0.22 -1.66 5.61
C PHE A 133 -0.03 -2.49 6.89
N PHE A 134 -0.93 -3.47 6.82
CA PHE A 134 -1.28 -4.42 7.90
C PHE A 134 -1.56 -3.73 9.24
N SER A 135 -2.32 -2.65 9.23
CA SER A 135 -2.73 -1.89 10.42
C SER A 135 -1.58 -1.46 11.35
N LEU A 136 -0.33 -1.46 10.85
CA LEU A 136 0.84 -1.06 11.61
C LEU A 136 0.76 0.43 11.98
N GLY A 137 0.82 0.71 13.29
CA GLY A 137 0.78 2.07 13.81
C GLY A 137 -0.59 2.74 13.71
N VAL A 138 -1.67 1.96 13.58
CA VAL A 138 -3.05 2.46 13.59
C VAL A 138 -3.54 2.57 15.04
N HIS A 139 -4.01 3.76 15.43
CA HIS A 139 -4.58 4.02 16.75
C HIS A 139 -5.90 4.74 16.62
N ILE A 140 -6.87 4.34 17.43
CA ILE A 140 -8.14 5.04 17.61
C ILE A 140 -8.01 5.94 18.84
N VAL A 141 -8.50 7.17 18.73
CA VAL A 141 -8.56 8.14 19.83
C VAL A 141 -10.02 8.47 20.07
N ASN A 142 -10.56 7.98 21.19
CA ASN A 142 -11.97 8.20 21.54
C ASN A 142 -12.16 9.45 22.40
N SER A 143 -11.12 9.86 23.14
CA SER A 143 -11.19 11.02 24.03
C SER A 143 -9.87 11.78 24.10
N VAL A 144 -9.93 13.03 24.57
CA VAL A 144 -8.74 13.88 24.75
C VAL A 144 -7.77 13.30 25.76
N GLU A 145 -8.30 12.60 26.78
CA GLU A 145 -7.54 11.96 27.85
C GLU A 145 -6.61 10.86 27.33
N GLU A 146 -7.04 10.12 26.30
CA GLU A 146 -6.28 9.02 25.70
C GLU A 146 -5.10 9.53 24.88
N TRP A 147 -5.13 10.76 24.39
CA TRP A 147 -4.14 11.30 23.47
C TRP A 147 -2.69 11.20 23.97
N GLY A 148 -2.50 11.39 25.28
CA GLY A 148 -1.16 11.26 25.88
C GLY A 148 -0.57 9.87 25.74
N ALA A 149 -1.37 8.84 25.99
CA ALA A 149 -0.99 7.44 25.89
C ALA A 149 -0.76 7.04 24.42
N VAL A 150 -1.64 7.44 23.52
CA VAL A 150 -1.51 7.18 22.07
C VAL A 150 -0.22 7.78 21.50
N LYS A 151 0.12 9.03 21.83
CA LYS A 151 1.40 9.63 21.42
C LYS A 151 2.61 8.84 21.92
N ALA A 152 2.56 8.33 23.14
CA ALA A 152 3.65 7.53 23.69
C ALA A 152 3.80 6.20 22.95
N ALA A 153 2.68 5.53 22.61
CA ALA A 153 2.67 4.30 21.83
C ALA A 153 3.25 4.52 20.43
N ILE A 154 2.77 5.54 19.70
CA ILE A 154 3.29 5.88 18.36
C ILE A 154 4.81 6.09 18.40
N LYS A 155 5.33 6.81 19.39
CA LYS A 155 6.78 7.04 19.52
C LYS A 155 7.58 5.76 19.73
N ALA A 156 7.07 4.89 20.59
CA ALA A 156 7.72 3.61 20.85
C ALA A 156 7.75 2.75 19.59
N GLU A 157 6.65 2.69 18.85
CA GLU A 157 6.54 1.94 17.59
C GLU A 157 7.45 2.49 16.50
N VAL A 158 7.53 3.82 16.35
CA VAL A 158 8.44 4.45 15.39
C VAL A 158 9.89 4.14 15.74
N ALA A 159 10.27 4.26 17.01
CA ALA A 159 11.64 3.98 17.46
C ALA A 159 12.06 2.51 17.24
N GLU A 160 11.11 1.57 17.31
CA GLU A 160 11.36 0.16 17.08
C GLU A 160 11.53 -0.18 15.59
N ARG A 161 10.90 0.58 14.69
CA ARG A 161 10.73 0.20 13.27
C ARG A 161 11.55 1.02 12.28
N ASP A 162 12.26 2.05 12.71
CA ASP A 162 12.90 3.08 11.86
C ASP A 162 13.91 2.58 10.81
N ALA A 163 14.16 1.26 10.73
CA ALA A 163 15.11 0.67 9.77
C ALA A 163 14.60 -0.61 9.07
N THR A 164 13.33 -0.97 9.21
CA THR A 164 12.88 -2.30 8.78
C THR A 164 12.33 -2.34 7.36
N TYR A 165 11.76 -1.24 6.85
CA TYR A 165 11.09 -1.19 5.55
C TYR A 165 11.49 0.03 4.71
N PRO A 166 11.46 -0.06 3.35
CA PRO A 166 11.61 1.10 2.47
C PRO A 166 10.49 2.13 2.71
N ASN A 167 10.80 3.42 2.47
CA ASN A 167 9.85 4.53 2.68
C ASN A 167 8.58 4.42 1.82
N GLU A 168 8.67 3.78 0.66
CA GLU A 168 7.55 3.53 -0.26
C GLU A 168 6.57 2.50 0.30
N VAL A 169 7.01 1.72 1.29
CA VAL A 169 6.23 0.66 1.94
C VAL A 169 5.73 1.10 3.30
N LEU A 170 6.60 1.70 4.11
CA LEU A 170 6.26 2.25 5.43
C LEU A 170 7.02 3.55 5.65
N ASN A 171 6.28 4.65 5.82
CA ASN A 171 6.84 5.96 6.14
C ASN A 171 6.26 6.45 7.47
N THR A 172 7.11 6.52 8.48
CA THR A 172 6.77 6.94 9.84
C THR A 172 7.07 8.43 10.09
N THR A 173 7.51 9.18 9.08
CA THR A 173 7.77 10.63 9.21
C THR A 173 6.52 11.48 9.16
N THR A 174 5.44 10.94 8.56
CA THR A 174 4.14 11.61 8.44
C THR A 174 3.01 10.65 8.80
N PHE A 175 2.02 11.20 9.47
CA PHE A 175 0.79 10.52 9.87
C PHE A 175 -0.41 11.20 9.23
N ILE A 176 -1.50 10.47 9.09
CA ILE A 176 -2.81 11.02 8.79
C ILE A 176 -3.70 10.84 10.01
N ILE A 177 -4.42 11.91 10.36
CA ILE A 177 -5.55 11.86 11.27
C ILE A 177 -6.80 11.95 10.40
N GLU A 178 -7.75 11.06 10.62
CA GLU A 178 -9.01 11.06 9.87
C GLU A 178 -10.17 10.71 10.80
N GLU A 179 -11.36 11.24 10.51
CA GLU A 179 -12.54 10.85 11.25
C GLU A 179 -12.77 9.35 11.16
N MET A 180 -13.25 8.75 12.23
CA MET A 180 -13.59 7.34 12.25
C MET A 180 -14.80 7.06 11.34
N ILE A 181 -14.66 6.12 10.41
CA ILE A 181 -15.76 5.66 9.58
C ILE A 181 -16.48 4.55 10.35
N GLU A 182 -17.77 4.73 10.59
CA GLU A 182 -18.63 3.73 11.19
C GLU A 182 -19.38 2.95 10.10
N GLY A 183 -19.59 1.65 10.31
CA GLY A 183 -20.38 0.80 9.42
C GLY A 183 -19.76 -0.56 9.20
N GLU A 184 -20.29 -1.28 8.23
CA GLU A 184 -19.75 -2.57 7.79
C GLU A 184 -18.66 -2.35 6.75
N GLU A 185 -17.57 -3.13 6.85
CA GLU A 185 -16.46 -3.08 5.91
C GLU A 185 -16.55 -4.16 4.85
N PHE A 186 -16.37 -3.78 3.60
CA PHE A 186 -16.35 -4.70 2.47
C PHE A 186 -15.07 -4.49 1.65
N ALA A 187 -14.43 -5.61 1.28
CA ALA A 187 -13.33 -5.63 0.33
C ALA A 187 -13.83 -6.01 -1.06
N PHE A 188 -13.21 -5.44 -2.08
CA PHE A 188 -13.53 -5.73 -3.48
C PHE A 188 -12.27 -6.18 -4.21
N ASP A 189 -12.31 -7.37 -4.79
CA ASP A 189 -11.34 -7.75 -5.81
C ASP A 189 -11.83 -7.27 -7.17
N ALA A 190 -11.05 -6.42 -7.81
CA ALA A 190 -11.42 -5.82 -9.09
C ALA A 190 -10.19 -5.65 -10.00
N TYR A 191 -10.44 -5.50 -11.29
CA TYR A 191 -9.42 -5.13 -12.27
C TYR A 191 -9.93 -4.02 -13.19
N PHE A 192 -8.99 -3.34 -13.85
CA PHE A 192 -9.29 -2.41 -14.93
C PHE A 192 -8.61 -2.91 -16.21
N ASP A 193 -9.37 -2.93 -17.31
CA ASP A 193 -8.83 -3.24 -18.63
C ASP A 193 -8.09 -2.04 -19.26
N GLN A 194 -7.75 -2.17 -20.55
CA GLN A 194 -7.01 -1.12 -21.27
C GLN A 194 -7.84 0.13 -21.51
N GLU A 195 -9.14 -0.02 -21.66
CA GLU A 195 -10.12 1.04 -21.89
C GLU A 195 -10.55 1.72 -20.57
N GLY A 196 -10.06 1.21 -19.42
CA GLY A 196 -10.45 1.68 -18.09
C GLY A 196 -11.78 1.11 -17.60
N THR A 197 -12.32 0.10 -18.29
CA THR A 197 -13.53 -0.61 -17.85
C THR A 197 -13.16 -1.49 -16.65
N HIS A 198 -13.94 -1.43 -15.60
CA HIS A 198 -13.73 -2.24 -14.41
C HIS A 198 -14.50 -3.55 -14.45
N GLY A 199 -13.90 -4.60 -13.90
CA GLY A 199 -14.56 -5.87 -13.59
C GLY A 199 -14.41 -6.21 -12.13
N ILE A 200 -15.51 -6.47 -11.43
CA ILE A 200 -15.50 -6.94 -10.03
C ILE A 200 -15.41 -8.46 -10.05
N LEU A 201 -14.39 -9.02 -9.42
CA LEU A 201 -14.15 -10.47 -9.30
C LEU A 201 -14.80 -11.04 -8.04
N GLY A 202 -14.83 -10.28 -6.96
CA GLY A 202 -15.41 -10.70 -5.70
C GLY A 202 -15.71 -9.53 -4.78
N ILE A 203 -16.67 -9.74 -3.87
CA ILE A 203 -17.02 -8.83 -2.79
C ILE A 203 -17.00 -9.64 -1.51
N TYR A 204 -16.24 -9.20 -0.53
CA TYR A 204 -16.05 -9.90 0.73
C TYR A 204 -16.49 -8.99 1.88
N HIS A 205 -17.34 -9.50 2.76
CA HIS A 205 -17.68 -8.82 4.00
C HIS A 205 -16.57 -9.11 5.04
N HIS A 206 -15.92 -8.06 5.52
CA HIS A 206 -14.92 -8.19 6.58
C HIS A 206 -15.62 -8.27 7.93
N ILE A 207 -15.46 -9.39 8.62
CA ILE A 207 -16.07 -9.62 9.93
C ILE A 207 -14.99 -9.46 10.98
N PHE A 208 -15.08 -8.39 11.75
CA PHE A 208 -14.18 -8.13 12.87
C PHE A 208 -14.56 -8.95 14.10
N SER A 209 -13.58 -9.39 14.87
CA SER A 209 -13.78 -10.16 16.10
C SER A 209 -14.29 -9.29 17.26
N SER A 210 -13.97 -8.01 17.24
CA SER A 210 -14.40 -7.00 18.23
C SER A 210 -14.32 -5.59 17.63
N THR A 211 -14.81 -4.60 18.34
CA THR A 211 -14.67 -3.18 17.97
C THR A 211 -13.24 -2.64 18.07
N ASP A 212 -12.36 -3.35 18.77
CA ASP A 212 -10.94 -2.99 18.92
C ASP A 212 -10.06 -3.67 17.88
N ASP A 213 -10.64 -4.54 17.06
CA ASP A 213 -9.98 -5.21 15.95
C ASP A 213 -9.90 -4.22 14.77
N VAL A 214 -8.70 -3.85 14.38
CA VAL A 214 -8.45 -2.88 13.30
C VAL A 214 -7.96 -3.52 12.00
N GLY A 215 -8.07 -4.86 11.91
CA GLY A 215 -7.72 -5.64 10.71
C GLY A 215 -6.29 -6.17 10.65
#